data_a344d149b5ea7e9a107bbd7318049141
#
_entry.id   a344d149b5ea7e9a107bbd7318049141
#
_cell.length_a   1.000
_cell.length_b   1.000
_cell.length_c   1.000
_cell.angle_alpha   90.00
_cell.angle_beta   90.00
_cell.angle_gamma   90.00
#
_symmetry.space_group_name_H-M   'P 1'
#
loop_
_entity.id
_entity.type
_entity.pdbx_description
1 polymer ?
#
loop_
_entity_poly.entity_id
_entity_poly.type
_entity_poly.pdbx_seq_one_letter_code
_entity_poly.pdbx_strand_id
1 'polypeptide(L)'
;MKKTFCLVLSLTLFFALGQHLFGAGIREDSQNRASVPVKGRIILSTTTSTQDSGLLDFLLPAFTQETGWEVDVVAVGSGAALRMGRDGDADVLLVHARPDELQFIADGYGAVRYDVMYNDFLIVGPDSVAITHNDNITRTLQEIASRNLTFVSRGDDSGTHRMELILWQAAGISTGNLRNYSSVGQGMGSTLQMADEMRGYTLTDRATWLILRKDGKIDLNAVCENAPELLNYYGVILVNPSLHPHVNTEGGQAFVNWMISDSTQQLIGQYGLEEFGGALFTPNADNQVR
;
A
#
# COMPACT_ATOMS: atom_id res chain seq x y z
N MET A 1 -60.26 6.04 -46.16
CA MET A 1 -61.37 5.05 -46.45
C MET A 1 -61.21 3.93 -45.41
N LYS A 2 -62.26 3.83 -44.60
CA LYS A 2 -62.89 2.66 -44.01
C LYS A 2 -62.01 1.75 -43.10
N LYS A 3 -62.19 1.74 -41.77
CA LYS A 3 -63.19 0.92 -41.02
C LYS A 3 -62.62 -0.47 -40.76
N THR A 4 -62.60 -1.12 -39.61
CA THR A 4 -63.60 -1.37 -38.59
C THR A 4 -62.91 -2.23 -37.52
N PHE A 5 -62.85 -1.98 -36.17
CA PHE A 5 -63.85 -2.41 -35.16
C PHE A 5 -64.07 -3.93 -35.04
N CYS A 6 -63.74 -4.47 -33.87
CA CYS A 6 -64.48 -5.42 -32.99
C CYS A 6 -63.50 -6.01 -32.01
N LEU A 7 -63.48 -5.83 -30.71
CA LEU A 7 -64.47 -6.08 -29.65
C LEU A 7 -64.96 -7.53 -29.56
N VAL A 8 -64.63 -8.18 -28.44
CA VAL A 8 -65.36 -9.14 -27.60
C VAL A 8 -64.38 -9.71 -26.59
N LEU A 9 -64.34 -9.45 -25.32
CA LEU A 9 -65.22 -9.66 -24.15
C LEU A 9 -65.69 -11.09 -23.99
N SER A 10 -65.23 -11.77 -22.96
CA SER A 10 -65.97 -12.73 -22.09
C SER A 10 -64.94 -13.57 -21.31
N LEU A 11 -64.84 -13.53 -20.09
CA LEU A 11 -65.71 -13.90 -18.92
C LEU A 11 -65.44 -15.29 -18.36
N THR A 12 -65.28 -15.32 -17.09
CA THR A 12 -65.50 -16.35 -16.06
C THR A 12 -64.35 -17.28 -15.71
N LEU A 13 -63.85 -17.21 -14.53
CA LEU A 13 -64.32 -17.55 -13.14
C LEU A 13 -64.16 -19.01 -12.81
N PHE A 14 -63.67 -19.25 -11.60
CA PHE A 14 -63.58 -20.51 -10.80
C PHE A 14 -62.29 -21.32 -11.00
N PHE A 15 -61.46 -21.59 -9.99
CA PHE A 15 -61.74 -22.21 -8.71
C PHE A 15 -60.61 -21.98 -7.73
N ALA A 16 -60.92 -21.61 -6.52
CA ALA A 16 -60.04 -21.71 -5.38
C ALA A 16 -59.92 -23.17 -4.94
N LEU A 17 -58.83 -23.54 -4.45
CA LEU A 17 -58.54 -24.28 -3.22
C LEU A 17 -57.16 -24.94 -3.25
N GLY A 18 -56.37 -24.59 -2.25
CA GLY A 18 -55.66 -25.57 -1.45
C GLY A 18 -54.26 -25.94 -1.92
N GLN A 19 -53.25 -25.42 -1.35
CA GLN A 19 -52.68 -26.05 -0.15
C GLN A 19 -51.45 -25.26 0.32
N HIS A 20 -51.50 -24.97 1.58
CA HIS A 20 -50.30 -24.69 2.35
C HIS A 20 -49.31 -25.85 2.20
N LEU A 21 -47.99 -25.52 2.00
CA LEU A 21 -46.94 -26.16 2.79
C LEU A 21 -45.55 -25.65 2.41
N PHE A 22 -44.85 -25.18 3.43
CA PHE A 22 -43.40 -25.04 3.54
C PHE A 22 -42.65 -24.09 2.56
N GLY A 23 -42.85 -22.80 2.75
CA GLY A 23 -41.77 -21.85 2.62
C GLY A 23 -40.96 -21.85 3.91
N ALA A 24 -39.97 -22.73 4.01
CA ALA A 24 -38.91 -22.55 4.99
C ALA A 24 -38.14 -21.31 4.53
N GLY A 25 -38.50 -20.17 5.11
CA GLY A 25 -37.72 -18.94 4.97
C GLY A 25 -36.31 -19.23 5.49
N ILE A 26 -35.37 -19.28 4.59
CA ILE A 26 -33.99 -19.04 4.92
C ILE A 26 -34.02 -17.60 5.48
N ARG A 27 -34.10 -17.50 6.79
CA ARG A 27 -33.68 -16.27 7.47
C ARG A 27 -32.21 -16.12 7.11
N GLU A 28 -31.93 -15.20 6.16
CA GLU A 28 -30.66 -14.55 6.17
C GLU A 28 -30.52 -13.94 7.57
N ASP A 29 -29.75 -14.62 8.37
CA ASP A 29 -29.20 -14.13 9.61
C ASP A 29 -28.15 -13.09 9.22
N SER A 30 -28.61 -11.96 8.70
CA SER A 30 -27.83 -10.73 8.68
C SER A 30 -27.63 -10.42 10.17
N GLN A 31 -26.56 -11.04 10.71
CA GLN A 31 -26.05 -10.70 12.02
C GLN A 31 -25.96 -9.19 12.09
N ASN A 32 -26.87 -8.62 12.85
CA ASN A 32 -26.88 -7.23 13.28
C ASN A 32 -25.61 -7.01 14.12
N ARG A 33 -24.46 -6.87 13.45
CA ARG A 33 -23.23 -6.39 14.08
C ARG A 33 -23.51 -4.95 14.46
N ALA A 34 -23.86 -4.73 15.71
CA ALA A 34 -23.98 -3.40 16.25
C ALA A 34 -22.71 -2.63 15.86
N SER A 35 -22.88 -1.57 15.09
CA SER A 35 -21.76 -0.69 14.73
C SER A 35 -21.15 -0.14 16.00
N VAL A 36 -19.86 -0.32 16.18
CA VAL A 36 -19.12 0.30 17.30
C VAL A 36 -19.30 1.82 17.15
N PRO A 37 -19.69 2.54 18.23
CA PRO A 37 -19.82 3.99 18.17
C PRO A 37 -18.50 4.64 17.76
N VAL A 38 -18.57 5.65 16.90
CA VAL A 38 -17.41 6.46 16.52
C VAL A 38 -16.85 7.16 17.77
N LYS A 39 -15.59 6.91 18.11
CA LYS A 39 -14.89 7.50 19.25
C LYS A 39 -14.21 8.83 18.91
N GLY A 40 -13.80 8.97 17.64
CA GLY A 40 -13.08 10.12 17.14
C GLY A 40 -12.19 9.77 15.96
N ARG A 41 -11.21 10.64 15.66
CA ARG A 41 -10.29 10.50 14.54
C ARG A 41 -8.84 10.51 14.99
N ILE A 42 -8.01 9.84 14.22
CA ILE A 42 -6.55 9.90 14.31
C ILE A 42 -5.96 10.34 12.98
N ILE A 43 -4.83 11.01 13.02
CA ILE A 43 -4.04 11.38 11.85
C ILE A 43 -2.93 10.35 11.69
N LEU A 44 -3.02 9.56 10.61
CA LEU A 44 -1.99 8.63 10.20
C LEU A 44 -1.10 9.29 9.15
N SER A 45 0.15 9.55 9.47
CA SER A 45 1.13 9.95 8.47
C SER A 45 1.83 8.72 7.90
N THR A 46 1.82 8.62 6.56
CA THR A 46 2.37 7.47 5.83
C THR A 46 3.02 7.90 4.51
N THR A 47 3.37 6.95 3.66
CA THR A 47 4.01 7.24 2.38
C THR A 47 3.03 7.17 1.21
N THR A 48 3.34 7.91 0.13
CA THR A 48 2.55 7.86 -1.10
C THR A 48 2.52 6.44 -1.69
N SER A 49 3.63 5.70 -1.62
CA SER A 49 3.65 4.30 -2.09
C SER A 49 2.76 3.38 -1.25
N THR A 50 2.65 3.62 0.06
CA THR A 50 1.71 2.87 0.91
C THR A 50 0.25 3.17 0.53
N GLN A 51 -0.08 4.43 0.28
CA GLN A 51 -1.41 4.82 -0.21
C GLN A 51 -1.69 4.25 -1.60
N ASP A 52 -0.75 4.41 -2.54
CA ASP A 52 -0.89 3.96 -3.94
C ASP A 52 -1.00 2.44 -4.06
N SER A 53 -0.51 1.68 -3.08
CA SER A 53 -0.66 0.23 -3.04
C SER A 53 -2.09 -0.25 -2.76
N GLY A 54 -3.00 0.62 -2.32
CA GLY A 54 -4.37 0.28 -1.96
C GLY A 54 -4.53 -0.49 -0.63
N LEU A 55 -3.44 -0.82 0.06
CA LEU A 55 -3.48 -1.59 1.30
C LEU A 55 -4.32 -0.90 2.38
N LEU A 56 -4.19 0.42 2.52
CA LEU A 56 -4.93 1.17 3.55
C LEU A 56 -6.44 1.16 3.26
N ASP A 57 -6.86 1.26 2.01
CA ASP A 57 -8.27 1.19 1.63
C ASP A 57 -8.87 -0.19 1.95
N PHE A 58 -8.05 -1.24 1.92
CA PHE A 58 -8.44 -2.59 2.32
C PHE A 58 -8.49 -2.76 3.85
N LEU A 59 -7.53 -2.20 4.60
CA LEU A 59 -7.38 -2.42 6.03
C LEU A 59 -8.26 -1.51 6.90
N LEU A 60 -8.33 -0.20 6.59
CA LEU A 60 -8.91 0.81 7.48
C LEU A 60 -10.41 0.62 7.77
N PRO A 61 -11.25 0.09 6.86
CA PRO A 61 -12.63 -0.23 7.20
C PRO A 61 -12.77 -1.22 8.36
N ALA A 62 -11.90 -2.25 8.42
CA ALA A 62 -11.89 -3.21 9.52
C ALA A 62 -11.43 -2.54 10.83
N PHE A 63 -10.38 -1.72 10.78
CA PHE A 63 -9.93 -0.94 11.94
C PHE A 63 -11.06 -0.10 12.54
N THR A 64 -11.75 0.67 11.72
CA THR A 64 -12.85 1.53 12.18
C THR A 64 -13.99 0.70 12.75
N GLN A 65 -14.34 -0.42 12.11
CA GLN A 65 -15.40 -1.33 12.59
C GLN A 65 -15.07 -1.96 13.93
N GLU A 66 -13.80 -2.33 14.16
CA GLU A 66 -13.39 -3.02 15.39
C GLU A 66 -13.16 -2.07 16.56
N THR A 67 -12.63 -0.87 16.28
CA THR A 67 -12.14 0.04 17.32
C THR A 67 -13.02 1.27 17.55
N GLY A 68 -13.80 1.67 16.56
CA GLY A 68 -14.57 2.91 16.54
C GLY A 68 -13.74 4.17 16.22
N TRP A 69 -12.44 4.05 15.92
CA TRP A 69 -11.61 5.17 15.50
C TRP A 69 -11.62 5.30 13.96
N GLU A 70 -11.84 6.52 13.48
CA GLU A 70 -11.64 6.86 12.07
C GLU A 70 -10.21 7.31 11.83
N VAL A 71 -9.71 7.15 10.59
CA VAL A 71 -8.33 7.48 10.24
C VAL A 71 -8.30 8.51 9.12
N ASP A 72 -7.69 9.66 9.38
CA ASP A 72 -7.36 10.66 8.38
C ASP A 72 -5.92 10.36 7.88
N VAL A 73 -5.80 9.88 6.65
CA VAL A 73 -4.50 9.48 6.08
C VAL A 73 -3.84 10.67 5.40
N VAL A 74 -2.59 10.95 5.79
CA VAL A 74 -1.72 11.93 5.13
C VAL A 74 -0.55 11.20 4.48
N ALA A 75 -0.63 11.00 3.16
CA ALA A 75 0.36 10.28 2.37
C ALA A 75 1.36 11.26 1.74
N VAL A 76 2.62 11.17 2.17
CA VAL A 76 3.73 12.04 1.73
C VAL A 76 5.02 11.21 1.57
N GLY A 77 6.15 11.80 1.22
CA GLY A 77 7.43 11.08 1.25
C GLY A 77 7.85 10.74 2.69
N SER A 78 8.62 9.63 2.89
CA SER A 78 9.01 9.14 4.24
C SER A 78 9.63 10.21 5.12
N GLY A 79 10.51 11.06 4.57
CA GLY A 79 11.11 12.15 5.33
C GLY A 79 10.10 13.21 5.76
N ALA A 80 9.07 13.49 4.95
CA ALA A 80 7.98 14.40 5.31
C ALA A 80 7.05 13.76 6.34
N ALA A 81 6.74 12.47 6.22
CA ALA A 81 5.95 11.74 7.20
C ALA A 81 6.59 11.77 8.60
N LEU A 82 7.90 11.51 8.67
CA LEU A 82 8.66 11.60 9.92
C LEU A 82 8.71 13.04 10.49
N ARG A 83 8.80 14.07 9.61
CA ARG A 83 8.70 15.46 10.06
C ARG A 83 7.35 15.78 10.69
N MET A 84 6.23 15.33 10.09
CA MET A 84 4.89 15.49 10.72
C MET A 84 4.85 14.90 12.13
N GLY A 85 5.44 13.70 12.32
CA GLY A 85 5.55 13.12 13.66
C GLY A 85 6.42 13.94 14.62
N ARG A 86 7.54 14.53 14.15
CA ARG A 86 8.40 15.43 14.96
C ARG A 86 7.68 16.69 15.37
N ASP A 87 6.85 17.24 14.48
CA ASP A 87 6.13 18.49 14.71
C ASP A 87 4.82 18.26 15.50
N GLY A 88 4.40 17.00 15.70
CA GLY A 88 3.15 16.62 16.36
C GLY A 88 1.92 16.76 15.49
N ASP A 89 2.09 16.88 14.17
CA ASP A 89 1.01 16.99 13.17
C ASP A 89 0.42 15.63 12.78
N ALA A 90 0.87 14.54 13.39
CA ALA A 90 0.34 13.20 13.25
C ALA A 90 0.26 12.50 14.61
N ASP A 91 -0.68 11.59 14.76
CA ASP A 91 -0.84 10.75 15.95
C ASP A 91 0.01 9.48 15.87
N VAL A 92 0.10 8.93 14.66
CA VAL A 92 0.77 7.66 14.38
C VAL A 92 1.42 7.69 13.00
N LEU A 93 2.54 6.98 12.86
CA LEU A 93 3.27 6.83 11.61
C LEU A 93 3.21 5.37 11.15
N LEU A 94 3.03 5.15 9.84
CA LEU A 94 3.25 3.86 9.17
C LEU A 94 4.18 4.10 7.99
N VAL A 95 5.45 3.78 8.15
CA VAL A 95 6.54 4.17 7.23
C VAL A 95 7.51 3.00 7.00
N HIS A 96 8.43 3.14 6.04
CA HIS A 96 9.36 2.09 5.63
C HIS A 96 10.77 2.62 5.32
N ALA A 97 11.27 3.53 6.15
CA ALA A 97 12.65 4.04 6.11
C ALA A 97 13.35 3.72 7.43
N ARG A 98 13.59 2.43 7.68
CA ARG A 98 14.04 1.90 8.99
C ARG A 98 15.18 2.69 9.65
N PRO A 99 16.26 3.12 8.96
CA PRO A 99 17.31 3.91 9.59
C PRO A 99 16.78 5.23 10.18
N ASP A 100 15.93 5.95 9.45
CA ASP A 100 15.36 7.22 9.89
C ASP A 100 14.32 7.03 10.99
N GLU A 101 13.57 5.93 10.97
CA GLU A 101 12.62 5.54 12.00
C GLU A 101 13.34 5.25 13.33
N LEU A 102 14.46 4.53 13.29
CA LEU A 102 15.29 4.28 14.46
C LEU A 102 15.91 5.58 15.01
N GLN A 103 16.33 6.50 14.14
CA GLN A 103 16.79 7.82 14.57
C GLN A 103 15.65 8.63 15.20
N PHE A 104 14.45 8.57 14.64
CA PHE A 104 13.25 9.23 15.22
C PHE A 104 12.95 8.73 16.64
N ILE A 105 13.10 7.42 16.89
CA ILE A 105 12.98 6.84 18.23
C ILE A 105 14.13 7.32 19.14
N ALA A 106 15.38 7.28 18.65
CA ALA A 106 16.55 7.70 19.43
C ALA A 106 16.49 9.19 19.84
N ASP A 107 15.90 10.02 19.01
CA ASP A 107 15.66 11.46 19.27
C ASP A 107 14.46 11.69 20.23
N GLY A 108 13.72 10.64 20.61
CA GLY A 108 12.61 10.70 21.57
C GLY A 108 11.26 11.11 20.99
N TYR A 109 11.11 11.22 19.68
CA TYR A 109 9.85 11.60 19.03
C TYR A 109 8.81 10.48 18.99
N GLY A 110 9.20 9.24 19.17
CA GLY A 110 8.35 8.07 19.36
C GLY A 110 8.93 7.19 20.46
N ALA A 111 8.10 6.40 21.14
CA ALA A 111 8.56 5.54 22.23
C ALA A 111 9.12 4.21 21.71
N VAL A 112 8.42 3.58 20.79
CA VAL A 112 8.72 2.25 20.25
C VAL A 112 8.36 2.20 18.77
N ARG A 113 9.19 1.53 17.98
CA ARG A 113 8.90 1.11 16.62
C ARG A 113 8.54 -0.37 16.63
N TYR A 114 7.41 -0.72 16.06
CA TYR A 114 7.03 -2.11 15.85
C TYR A 114 7.17 -2.47 14.38
N ASP A 115 7.74 -3.64 14.08
CA ASP A 115 7.67 -4.22 12.75
C ASP A 115 6.21 -4.63 12.47
N VAL A 116 5.73 -4.42 11.24
CA VAL A 116 4.35 -4.72 10.85
C VAL A 116 4.31 -5.73 9.72
N MET A 117 5.02 -5.43 8.65
CA MET A 117 5.01 -6.20 7.42
C MET A 117 6.24 -5.86 6.60
N TYR A 118 6.47 -6.60 5.54
CA TYR A 118 7.37 -6.18 4.47
C TYR A 118 6.76 -6.49 3.10
N ASN A 119 7.14 -5.74 2.11
CA ASN A 119 7.07 -6.10 0.72
C ASN A 119 8.48 -6.09 0.13
N ASP A 120 8.61 -6.28 -1.17
CA ASP A 120 9.90 -6.17 -1.83
C ASP A 120 9.92 -5.03 -2.83
N PHE A 121 11.10 -4.48 -3.01
CA PHE A 121 11.43 -3.68 -4.17
C PHE A 121 11.83 -4.57 -5.33
N LEU A 122 11.76 -4.01 -6.53
CA LEU A 122 12.29 -4.62 -7.74
C LEU A 122 12.76 -3.52 -8.68
N ILE A 123 13.67 -3.86 -9.58
CA ILE A 123 13.95 -3.05 -10.75
C ILE A 123 13.04 -3.48 -11.87
N VAL A 124 12.30 -2.54 -12.41
CA VAL A 124 11.48 -2.74 -13.61
C VAL A 124 12.06 -1.96 -14.78
N GLY A 125 11.78 -2.42 -15.98
CA GLY A 125 12.25 -1.77 -17.19
C GLY A 125 11.46 -2.23 -18.42
N PRO A 126 11.75 -1.60 -19.59
CA PRO A 126 11.06 -1.94 -20.82
C PRO A 126 11.34 -3.39 -21.25
N ASP A 127 10.38 -4.00 -21.94
CA ASP A 127 10.60 -5.29 -22.57
C ASP A 127 11.70 -5.18 -23.62
N SER A 128 12.90 -5.50 -23.19
CA SER A 128 14.10 -5.43 -24.02
C SER A 128 15.10 -6.49 -23.60
N VAL A 129 15.86 -6.99 -24.58
CA VAL A 129 16.99 -7.90 -24.33
C VAL A 129 18.19 -7.22 -23.64
N ALA A 130 18.02 -5.95 -23.22
CA ALA A 130 19.12 -5.19 -22.66
C ALA A 130 19.60 -5.73 -21.31
N ILE A 131 18.67 -6.10 -20.42
CA ILE A 131 19.01 -6.74 -19.14
C ILE A 131 18.22 -8.04 -19.04
N THR A 132 18.93 -9.15 -18.82
CA THR A 132 18.30 -10.44 -18.55
C THR A 132 17.79 -10.45 -17.11
N HIS A 133 16.55 -10.90 -16.92
CA HIS A 133 15.93 -11.07 -15.60
C HIS A 133 16.84 -11.89 -14.67
N ASN A 134 17.05 -11.39 -13.46
CA ASN A 134 17.94 -12.00 -12.47
C ASN A 134 17.57 -11.56 -11.02
N ASP A 135 18.30 -12.12 -10.05
CA ASP A 135 18.19 -11.87 -8.61
C ASP A 135 19.43 -11.16 -8.00
N ASN A 136 20.21 -10.48 -8.82
CA ASN A 136 21.44 -9.79 -8.41
C ASN A 136 21.33 -8.29 -8.68
N ILE A 137 20.93 -7.54 -7.68
CA ILE A 137 20.71 -6.09 -7.80
C ILE A 137 21.99 -5.33 -8.14
N THR A 138 23.11 -5.69 -7.54
CA THR A 138 24.41 -5.06 -7.82
C THR A 138 24.78 -5.19 -9.30
N ARG A 139 24.67 -6.40 -9.85
CA ARG A 139 24.94 -6.67 -11.26
C ARG A 139 24.00 -5.88 -12.17
N THR A 140 22.69 -5.87 -11.87
CA THR A 140 21.69 -5.15 -12.65
C THR A 140 22.01 -3.66 -12.73
N LEU A 141 22.34 -3.02 -11.60
CA LEU A 141 22.71 -1.61 -11.55
C LEU A 141 24.02 -1.33 -12.32
N GLN A 142 25.01 -2.22 -12.21
CA GLN A 142 26.25 -2.11 -12.99
C GLN A 142 26.01 -2.25 -14.51
N GLU A 143 25.11 -3.13 -14.93
CA GLU A 143 24.73 -3.25 -16.35
C GLU A 143 24.00 -1.98 -16.84
N ILE A 144 23.06 -1.41 -16.06
CA ILE A 144 22.40 -0.15 -16.38
C ILE A 144 23.41 0.96 -16.59
N ALA A 145 24.35 1.11 -15.65
CA ALA A 145 25.38 2.16 -15.69
C ALA A 145 26.35 1.99 -16.86
N SER A 146 26.96 0.80 -17.04
CA SER A 146 27.97 0.53 -18.04
C SER A 146 27.45 0.64 -19.48
N ARG A 147 26.17 0.34 -19.68
CA ARG A 147 25.49 0.41 -20.98
C ARG A 147 24.79 1.75 -21.22
N ASN A 148 24.91 2.69 -20.29
CA ASN A 148 24.25 4.00 -20.33
C ASN A 148 22.74 3.91 -20.58
N LEU A 149 22.06 2.95 -19.93
CA LEU A 149 20.61 2.81 -20.02
C LEU A 149 19.94 3.91 -19.17
N THR A 150 18.77 4.34 -19.58
CA THR A 150 18.01 5.35 -18.85
C THR A 150 17.55 4.78 -17.50
N PHE A 151 17.84 5.50 -16.42
CA PHE A 151 17.30 5.20 -15.08
C PHE A 151 16.50 6.40 -14.58
N VAL A 152 15.25 6.14 -14.17
CA VAL A 152 14.33 7.14 -13.66
C VAL A 152 14.24 6.98 -12.16
N SER A 153 14.72 7.96 -11.42
CA SER A 153 14.70 8.02 -9.97
C SER A 153 13.50 8.83 -9.48
N ARG A 154 12.90 8.43 -8.38
CA ARG A 154 11.90 9.26 -7.71
C ARG A 154 12.43 10.64 -7.35
N GLY A 155 13.64 10.74 -6.79
CA GLY A 155 14.30 12.00 -6.48
C GLY A 155 13.57 12.89 -5.46
N ASP A 156 12.68 12.34 -4.63
CA ASP A 156 11.73 13.03 -3.75
C ASP A 156 12.00 12.83 -2.25
N ASP A 157 13.18 12.31 -1.91
CA ASP A 157 13.59 11.99 -0.53
C ASP A 157 12.69 10.96 0.18
N SER A 158 11.95 10.15 -0.60
CA SER A 158 11.14 9.04 -0.08
C SER A 158 12.00 7.86 0.36
N GLY A 159 11.38 6.90 1.06
CA GLY A 159 12.03 5.63 1.42
C GLY A 159 12.53 4.86 0.20
N THR A 160 11.77 4.84 -0.90
CA THR A 160 12.21 4.24 -2.18
C THR A 160 13.41 4.95 -2.76
N HIS A 161 13.42 6.29 -2.79
CA HIS A 161 14.57 7.05 -3.28
C HIS A 161 15.82 6.82 -2.42
N ARG A 162 15.69 6.78 -1.11
CA ARG A 162 16.80 6.49 -0.20
C ARG A 162 17.34 5.07 -0.37
N MET A 163 16.45 4.10 -0.54
CA MET A 163 16.84 2.71 -0.84
C MET A 163 17.58 2.65 -2.17
N GLU A 164 17.09 3.30 -3.20
CA GLU A 164 17.76 3.40 -4.50
C GLU A 164 19.21 3.89 -4.36
N LEU A 165 19.42 5.00 -3.65
CA LEU A 165 20.75 5.57 -3.42
C LEU A 165 21.69 4.61 -2.67
N ILE A 166 21.17 3.87 -1.68
CA ILE A 166 21.91 2.83 -0.95
C ILE A 166 22.34 1.71 -1.90
N LEU A 167 21.43 1.26 -2.78
CA LEU A 167 21.71 0.20 -3.74
C LEU A 167 22.75 0.64 -4.79
N TRP A 168 22.67 1.87 -5.29
CA TRP A 168 23.70 2.44 -6.19
C TRP A 168 25.07 2.53 -5.51
N GLN A 169 25.12 2.98 -4.26
CA GLN A 169 26.35 3.03 -3.46
C GLN A 169 26.93 1.63 -3.24
N ALA A 170 26.11 0.65 -2.90
CA ALA A 170 26.51 -0.75 -2.73
C ALA A 170 27.06 -1.35 -4.03
N ALA A 171 26.54 -0.94 -5.19
CA ALA A 171 27.04 -1.31 -6.50
C ALA A 171 28.38 -0.61 -6.88
N GLY A 172 28.87 0.31 -6.03
CA GLY A 172 30.09 1.09 -6.28
C GLY A 172 29.91 2.22 -7.27
N ILE A 173 28.68 2.69 -7.48
CA ILE A 173 28.31 3.68 -8.51
C ILE A 173 27.80 4.96 -7.84
N SER A 174 28.35 6.11 -8.22
CA SER A 174 27.79 7.41 -7.86
C SER A 174 26.77 7.85 -8.92
N THR A 175 25.54 8.13 -8.48
CA THR A 175 24.46 8.58 -9.39
C THR A 175 24.79 9.85 -10.15
N GLY A 176 25.62 10.74 -9.58
CA GLY A 176 26.12 11.95 -10.24
C GLY A 176 27.01 11.69 -11.45
N ASN A 177 27.53 10.47 -11.63
CA ASN A 177 28.35 10.06 -12.76
C ASN A 177 27.53 9.37 -13.87
N LEU A 178 26.25 9.11 -13.63
CA LEU A 178 25.38 8.48 -14.61
C LEU A 178 24.89 9.49 -15.63
N ARG A 179 25.08 9.20 -16.93
CA ARG A 179 24.69 10.12 -18.01
C ARG A 179 23.20 10.21 -18.23
N ASN A 180 22.50 9.08 -18.05
CA ASN A 180 21.06 8.93 -18.31
C ASN A 180 20.29 8.65 -17.03
N TYR A 181 20.60 9.40 -15.97
CA TYR A 181 19.90 9.37 -14.70
C TYR A 181 18.96 10.58 -14.61
N SER A 182 17.66 10.32 -14.46
CA SER A 182 16.62 11.34 -14.40
C SER A 182 15.95 11.32 -13.03
N SER A 183 16.16 12.37 -12.24
CA SER A 183 15.47 12.56 -10.95
C SER A 183 14.20 13.38 -11.19
N VAL A 184 13.01 12.78 -10.95
CA VAL A 184 11.73 13.36 -11.38
C VAL A 184 10.98 14.10 -10.29
N GLY A 185 11.31 13.87 -9.02
CA GLY A 185 10.68 14.55 -7.89
C GLY A 185 9.21 14.17 -7.70
N GLN A 186 8.81 12.93 -8.04
CA GLN A 186 7.42 12.48 -8.07
C GLN A 186 7.18 11.25 -7.19
N GLY A 187 5.90 10.97 -6.85
CA GLY A 187 5.49 9.72 -6.20
C GLY A 187 5.70 8.50 -7.08
N MET A 188 5.60 7.28 -6.48
CA MET A 188 5.98 6.04 -7.17
C MET A 188 5.15 5.77 -8.43
N GLY A 189 3.83 5.98 -8.38
CA GLY A 189 2.97 5.79 -9.53
C GLY A 189 3.36 6.66 -10.73
N SER A 190 3.59 7.96 -10.49
CA SER A 190 4.04 8.89 -11.54
C SER A 190 5.43 8.54 -12.05
N THR A 191 6.34 8.12 -11.16
CA THR A 191 7.70 7.69 -11.54
C THR A 191 7.67 6.48 -12.47
N LEU A 192 6.81 5.50 -12.20
CA LEU A 192 6.62 4.33 -13.05
C LEU A 192 6.10 4.71 -14.45
N GLN A 193 5.11 5.60 -14.53
CA GLN A 193 4.60 6.07 -15.80
C GLN A 193 5.67 6.82 -16.61
N MET A 194 6.45 7.70 -15.95
CA MET A 194 7.57 8.38 -16.60
C MET A 194 8.68 7.42 -17.05
N ALA A 195 8.98 6.38 -16.25
CA ALA A 195 9.94 5.35 -16.64
C ALA A 195 9.46 4.57 -17.89
N ASP A 196 8.17 4.27 -17.97
CA ASP A 196 7.58 3.62 -19.14
C ASP A 196 7.66 4.50 -20.40
N GLU A 197 7.25 5.76 -20.30
CA GLU A 197 7.34 6.75 -21.39
C GLU A 197 8.78 6.96 -21.89
N MET A 198 9.74 7.02 -20.96
CA MET A 198 11.16 7.19 -21.26
C MET A 198 11.87 5.90 -21.69
N ARG A 199 11.16 4.75 -21.71
CA ARG A 199 11.74 3.42 -21.94
C ARG A 199 12.94 3.18 -21.01
N GLY A 200 12.81 3.61 -19.75
CA GLY A 200 13.84 3.56 -18.72
C GLY A 200 13.60 2.47 -17.69
N TYR A 201 14.57 2.32 -16.81
CA TYR A 201 14.54 1.45 -15.64
C TYR A 201 14.23 2.29 -14.40
N THR A 202 13.57 1.69 -13.41
CA THR A 202 13.33 2.33 -12.11
C THR A 202 13.25 1.30 -10.99
N LEU A 203 13.56 1.73 -9.76
CA LEU A 203 13.27 0.99 -8.55
C LEU A 203 11.83 1.27 -8.12
N THR A 204 11.07 0.23 -7.83
CA THR A 204 9.69 0.35 -7.36
C THR A 204 9.37 -0.71 -6.31
N ASP A 205 8.35 -0.48 -5.50
CA ASP A 205 7.71 -1.54 -4.74
C ASP A 205 6.82 -2.41 -5.66
N ARG A 206 6.71 -3.70 -5.31
CA ARG A 206 5.97 -4.68 -6.11
C ARG A 206 4.48 -4.34 -6.23
N ALA A 207 3.87 -3.88 -5.14
CA ALA A 207 2.43 -3.62 -5.11
C ALA A 207 2.04 -2.51 -6.11
N THR A 208 2.71 -1.36 -6.05
CA THR A 208 2.45 -0.24 -6.97
C THR A 208 2.68 -0.65 -8.43
N TRP A 209 3.75 -1.40 -8.72
CA TRP A 209 4.01 -1.88 -10.07
C TRP A 209 2.92 -2.83 -10.59
N LEU A 210 2.50 -3.83 -9.79
CA LEU A 210 1.47 -4.78 -10.20
C LEU A 210 0.12 -4.10 -10.46
N ILE A 211 -0.28 -3.17 -9.60
CA ILE A 211 -1.53 -2.42 -9.75
C ILE A 211 -1.53 -1.62 -11.06
N LEU A 212 -0.49 -0.83 -11.31
CA LEU A 212 -0.43 -0.01 -12.52
C LEU A 212 -0.33 -0.85 -13.80
N ARG A 213 0.37 -1.97 -13.74
CA ARG A 213 0.46 -2.91 -14.86
C ARG A 213 -0.88 -3.58 -15.14
N LYS A 214 -1.59 -4.03 -14.11
CA LYS A 214 -2.93 -4.60 -14.23
C LYS A 214 -3.92 -3.61 -14.83
N ASP A 215 -3.85 -2.35 -14.41
CA ASP A 215 -4.68 -1.26 -14.95
C ASP A 215 -4.31 -0.86 -16.40
N GLY A 216 -3.27 -1.47 -16.98
CA GLY A 216 -2.78 -1.13 -18.30
C GLY A 216 -2.15 0.27 -18.41
N LYS A 217 -1.72 0.84 -17.27
CA LYS A 217 -1.12 2.18 -17.20
C LYS A 217 0.37 2.20 -17.54
N ILE A 218 1.03 1.04 -17.47
CA ILE A 218 2.46 0.86 -17.78
C ILE A 218 2.69 -0.51 -18.43
N ASP A 219 3.76 -0.61 -19.25
CA ASP A 219 4.25 -1.84 -19.88
C ASP A 219 5.71 -2.11 -19.50
N LEU A 220 6.00 -2.06 -18.19
CA LEU A 220 7.31 -2.37 -17.64
C LEU A 220 7.33 -3.77 -17.05
N ASN A 221 8.41 -4.53 -17.30
CA ASN A 221 8.62 -5.88 -16.79
C ASN A 221 9.64 -5.89 -15.66
N ALA A 222 9.52 -6.84 -14.72
CA ALA A 222 10.54 -7.07 -13.71
C ALA A 222 11.83 -7.54 -14.38
N VAL A 223 12.96 -6.88 -14.07
CA VAL A 223 14.29 -7.24 -14.56
C VAL A 223 15.24 -7.67 -13.44
N CYS A 224 15.00 -7.22 -12.20
CA CYS A 224 15.68 -7.73 -11.02
C CYS A 224 14.70 -7.78 -9.84
N GLU A 225 14.58 -8.94 -9.23
CA GLU A 225 13.72 -9.21 -8.08
C GLU A 225 14.29 -10.34 -7.22
N ASN A 226 13.68 -10.58 -6.05
CA ASN A 226 14.06 -11.65 -5.10
C ASN A 226 15.47 -11.54 -4.50
N ALA A 227 16.16 -10.41 -4.68
CA ALA A 227 17.42 -10.16 -3.98
C ALA A 227 17.14 -9.80 -2.50
N PRO A 228 17.93 -10.30 -1.53
CA PRO A 228 17.73 -10.00 -0.11
C PRO A 228 17.77 -8.50 0.23
N GLU A 229 18.54 -7.74 -0.53
CA GLU A 229 18.70 -6.29 -0.38
C GLU A 229 17.44 -5.51 -0.78
N LEU A 230 16.50 -6.16 -1.48
CA LEU A 230 15.27 -5.55 -1.96
C LEU A 230 14.10 -5.63 -0.97
N LEU A 231 14.29 -6.24 0.22
CA LEU A 231 13.21 -6.30 1.22
C LEU A 231 12.93 -4.91 1.82
N ASN A 232 11.66 -4.57 1.88
CA ASN A 232 11.15 -3.28 2.30
C ASN A 232 10.28 -3.42 3.55
N TYR A 233 10.87 -3.15 4.72
CA TYR A 233 10.25 -3.36 6.03
C TYR A 233 9.47 -2.14 6.49
N TYR A 234 8.21 -2.34 6.84
CA TYR A 234 7.32 -1.31 7.38
C TYR A 234 7.31 -1.32 8.90
N GLY A 235 7.35 -0.14 9.48
CA GLY A 235 7.22 0.10 10.91
C GLY A 235 6.03 0.98 11.24
N VAL A 236 5.39 0.68 12.38
CA VAL A 236 4.37 1.54 12.99
C VAL A 236 4.92 2.17 14.26
N ILE A 237 4.68 3.50 14.45
CA ILE A 237 5.24 4.28 15.56
C ILE A 237 4.16 5.21 16.10
N LEU A 238 3.87 5.14 17.39
CA LEU A 238 3.08 6.15 18.08
C LEU A 238 3.94 7.39 18.31
N VAL A 239 3.45 8.57 17.93
CA VAL A 239 4.11 9.86 18.22
C VAL A 239 4.11 10.11 19.72
N ASN A 240 5.22 10.62 20.25
CA ASN A 240 5.42 10.75 21.69
C ASN A 240 4.52 11.83 22.31
N PRO A 241 3.50 11.46 23.09
CA PRO A 241 2.56 12.41 23.69
C PRO A 241 3.21 13.29 24.78
N SER A 242 4.38 12.90 25.31
CA SER A 242 5.11 13.74 26.28
C SER A 242 5.70 14.99 25.64
N LEU A 243 6.01 14.93 24.33
CA LEU A 243 6.46 16.08 23.55
C LEU A 243 5.28 16.85 22.95
N HIS A 244 4.22 16.13 22.60
CA HIS A 244 3.05 16.66 21.89
C HIS A 244 1.75 16.29 22.61
N PRO A 245 1.35 17.03 23.68
CA PRO A 245 0.18 16.68 24.50
C PRO A 245 -1.17 16.68 23.76
N HIS A 246 -1.23 17.25 22.55
CA HIS A 246 -2.42 17.29 21.70
C HIS A 246 -2.59 16.06 20.80
N VAL A 247 -1.56 15.20 20.70
CA VAL A 247 -1.61 13.94 19.95
C VAL A 247 -2.67 13.02 20.55
N ASN A 248 -3.51 12.43 19.71
CA ASN A 248 -4.52 11.46 20.13
C ASN A 248 -3.87 10.12 20.51
N THR A 249 -3.36 10.08 21.75
CA THR A 249 -2.63 8.90 22.26
C THR A 249 -3.49 7.65 22.31
N GLU A 250 -4.79 7.76 22.69
CA GLU A 250 -5.68 6.60 22.79
C GLU A 250 -5.94 5.98 21.42
N GLY A 251 -6.30 6.80 20.43
CA GLY A 251 -6.55 6.35 19.09
C GLY A 251 -5.27 5.87 18.38
N GLY A 252 -4.16 6.58 18.52
CA GLY A 252 -2.86 6.18 17.96
C GLY A 252 -2.36 4.86 18.54
N GLN A 253 -2.49 4.64 19.85
CA GLN A 253 -2.14 3.36 20.47
C GLN A 253 -3.08 2.22 20.04
N ALA A 254 -4.38 2.52 19.86
CA ALA A 254 -5.33 1.55 19.33
C ALA A 254 -4.90 1.11 17.91
N PHE A 255 -4.45 2.05 17.06
CA PHE A 255 -3.96 1.75 15.72
C PHE A 255 -2.69 0.88 15.76
N VAL A 256 -1.70 1.25 16.59
CA VAL A 256 -0.48 0.44 16.77
C VAL A 256 -0.82 -0.99 17.17
N ASN A 257 -1.64 -1.16 18.22
CA ASN A 257 -2.02 -2.48 18.73
C ASN A 257 -2.78 -3.31 17.69
N TRP A 258 -3.64 -2.64 16.92
CA TRP A 258 -4.42 -3.29 15.87
C TRP A 258 -3.51 -3.75 14.72
N MET A 259 -2.59 -2.90 14.24
CA MET A 259 -1.67 -3.25 13.15
C MET A 259 -0.80 -4.48 13.46
N ILE A 260 -0.41 -4.68 14.72
CA ILE A 260 0.40 -5.83 15.13
C ILE A 260 -0.42 -7.03 15.64
N SER A 261 -1.76 -6.94 15.64
CA SER A 261 -2.64 -8.04 16.08
C SER A 261 -2.66 -9.19 15.07
N ASP A 262 -2.88 -10.42 15.57
CA ASP A 262 -2.97 -11.62 14.71
C ASP A 262 -4.03 -11.47 13.61
N SER A 263 -5.18 -10.86 13.92
CA SER A 263 -6.26 -10.63 12.95
C SER A 263 -5.80 -9.72 11.79
N THR A 264 -5.14 -8.61 12.09
CA THR A 264 -4.65 -7.69 11.07
C THR A 264 -3.50 -8.30 10.29
N GLN A 265 -2.61 -9.04 10.94
CA GLN A 265 -1.53 -9.75 10.26
C GLN A 265 -2.08 -10.79 9.26
N GLN A 266 -3.18 -11.47 9.57
CA GLN A 266 -3.89 -12.33 8.62
C GLN A 266 -4.47 -11.55 7.45
N LEU A 267 -5.11 -10.39 7.69
CA LEU A 267 -5.61 -9.52 6.62
C LEU A 267 -4.49 -9.04 5.69
N ILE A 268 -3.35 -8.61 6.25
CA ILE A 268 -2.17 -8.21 5.47
C ILE A 268 -1.70 -9.35 4.57
N GLY A 269 -1.62 -10.58 5.10
CA GLY A 269 -1.20 -11.76 4.33
C GLY A 269 -2.21 -12.22 3.26
N GLN A 270 -3.45 -11.73 3.33
CA GLN A 270 -4.49 -12.03 2.33
C GLN A 270 -4.54 -10.98 1.22
N TYR A 271 -4.01 -9.78 1.47
CA TYR A 271 -4.08 -8.69 0.51
C TYR A 271 -3.38 -9.04 -0.80
N GLY A 272 -4.13 -8.99 -1.89
CA GLY A 272 -3.63 -9.29 -3.25
C GLY A 272 -3.70 -10.76 -3.66
N LEU A 273 -3.98 -11.72 -2.77
CA LEU A 273 -4.00 -13.14 -3.10
C LEU A 273 -4.97 -13.47 -4.26
N GLU A 274 -6.20 -12.98 -4.20
CA GLU A 274 -7.21 -13.24 -5.23
C GLU A 274 -6.90 -12.50 -6.53
N GLU A 275 -6.33 -11.32 -6.41
CA GLU A 275 -6.16 -10.39 -7.53
C GLU A 275 -4.88 -10.64 -8.33
N PHE A 276 -3.80 -11.02 -7.66
CA PHE A 276 -2.46 -11.18 -8.25
C PHE A 276 -1.89 -12.60 -8.10
N GLY A 277 -2.63 -13.52 -7.46
CA GLY A 277 -2.17 -14.90 -7.22
C GLY A 277 -1.09 -15.02 -6.13
N GLY A 278 -0.82 -13.95 -5.38
CA GLY A 278 0.14 -13.91 -4.29
C GLY A 278 -0.09 -12.70 -3.39
N ALA A 279 0.27 -12.80 -2.11
CA ALA A 279 0.18 -11.68 -1.19
C ALA A 279 1.13 -10.55 -1.61
N LEU A 280 0.65 -9.31 -1.59
CA LEU A 280 1.48 -8.14 -1.91
C LEU A 280 2.34 -7.69 -0.73
N PHE A 281 1.97 -8.09 0.47
CA PHE A 281 2.71 -7.84 1.70
C PHE A 281 2.83 -9.13 2.51
N THR A 282 3.96 -9.30 3.14
CA THR A 282 4.20 -10.42 4.06
C THR A 282 4.08 -9.92 5.49
N PRO A 283 3.22 -10.52 6.33
CA PRO A 283 3.13 -10.24 7.76
C PRO A 283 4.48 -10.38 8.44
N ASN A 284 4.82 -9.44 9.33
CA ASN A 284 6.12 -9.44 10.03
C ASN A 284 6.04 -8.88 11.46
N ALA A 285 4.84 -8.73 12.02
CA ALA A 285 4.73 -8.37 13.41
C ALA A 285 5.11 -9.59 14.27
N ASP A 286 6.28 -9.51 14.91
CA ASP A 286 6.53 -10.30 16.10
C ASP A 286 6.17 -9.42 17.31
N ASN A 287 5.37 -9.97 18.24
CA ASN A 287 4.93 -9.27 19.45
C ASN A 287 6.10 -8.90 20.40
N GLN A 288 7.32 -8.82 19.90
CA GLN A 288 8.51 -8.43 20.65
C GLN A 288 8.95 -7.03 20.21
N VAL A 289 9.02 -6.16 21.19
CA VAL A 289 9.67 -4.84 21.09
C VAL A 289 11.13 -5.05 20.66
N ARG A 290 11.54 -4.52 19.53
CA ARG A 290 12.93 -4.53 19.08
C ARG A 290 13.48 -3.12 18.99
#